data_d89111cd25fac61d88db5c273a51262e
#
_entry.id   d89111cd25fac61d88db5c273a51262e
#
_cell.length_a   1.000
_cell.length_b   1.000
_cell.length_c   1.000
_cell.angle_alpha   90.00
_cell.angle_beta   90.00
_cell.angle_gamma   90.00
#
_symmetry.space_group_name_H-M   'P 1'
#
loop_
_entity.id
_entity.type
_entity.pdbx_description
1 polymer ?
#
loop_
_entity_poly.entity_id
_entity_poly.type
_entity_poly.pdbx_seq_one_letter_code
_entity_poly.pdbx_strand_id
1 'polypeptide(L)'
;FTQIADFRLLKPIPVVTLNAGGTKVSDLSPLQGMQLRELRLCGTTVADLSPIRGMPLRVLDLSGNLAVTDLSPLRGAPLAELHIGHTAIKDIVPLADMPLKWLTMGYSRVADVTPLEGVPLEILDLGGCPVTDITALKGMPLTHLYLQNTPIADLSPLRGIPLTHLDLRGTPVTDLSPLRGMPLRILRVRGSKACDLSPL
;
A
#
# COMPACT_ATOMS: atom_id res chain seq x y z
N PHE A 1 22.68 -1.41 -12.65
CA PHE A 1 21.57 -2.39 -12.78
C PHE A 1 22.17 -3.78 -12.74
N THR A 2 21.78 -4.60 -11.77
CA THR A 2 22.21 -6.00 -11.65
C THR A 2 21.56 -6.84 -12.73
N GLN A 3 22.31 -7.73 -13.38
CA GLN A 3 21.82 -8.62 -14.44
C GLN A 3 21.17 -9.92 -13.87
N ILE A 4 20.88 -9.96 -12.55
CA ILE A 4 20.24 -11.13 -11.93
C ILE A 4 18.85 -11.32 -12.57
N ALA A 5 18.65 -12.50 -13.15
CA ALA A 5 17.38 -12.90 -13.74
C ALA A 5 16.85 -14.23 -13.16
N ASP A 6 17.60 -14.86 -12.24
CA ASP A 6 17.34 -16.23 -11.79
C ASP A 6 17.72 -16.42 -10.31
N PHE A 7 16.88 -17.13 -9.59
CA PHE A 7 17.03 -17.43 -8.16
C PHE A 7 17.39 -18.91 -7.86
N ARG A 8 17.65 -19.74 -8.89
CA ARG A 8 17.92 -21.17 -8.70
C ARG A 8 19.07 -21.47 -7.75
N LEU A 9 20.06 -20.58 -7.72
CA LEU A 9 21.24 -20.73 -6.84
C LEU A 9 20.97 -20.39 -5.36
N LEU A 10 19.78 -19.83 -5.03
CA LEU A 10 19.43 -19.48 -3.66
C LEU A 10 18.94 -20.69 -2.83
N LYS A 11 18.45 -21.76 -3.48
CA LYS A 11 17.84 -22.90 -2.78
C LYS A 11 18.67 -23.50 -1.64
N PRO A 12 20.00 -23.63 -1.74
CA PRO A 12 20.79 -24.19 -0.64
C PRO A 12 21.09 -23.21 0.50
N ILE A 13 20.67 -21.94 0.36
CA ILE A 13 21.01 -20.86 1.28
C ILE A 13 19.80 -20.55 2.17
N PRO A 14 19.89 -20.54 3.51
CA PRO A 14 18.77 -20.22 4.39
C PRO A 14 18.51 -18.70 4.44
N VAL A 15 18.18 -18.13 3.30
CA VAL A 15 17.89 -16.69 3.16
C VAL A 15 16.56 -16.38 3.83
N VAL A 16 16.52 -15.33 4.66
CA VAL A 16 15.33 -14.82 5.33
C VAL A 16 14.87 -13.48 4.71
N THR A 17 15.82 -12.70 4.20
CA THR A 17 15.58 -11.44 3.53
C THR A 17 16.19 -11.48 2.13
N LEU A 18 15.39 -11.19 1.11
CA LEU A 18 15.83 -11.11 -0.27
C LEU A 18 15.42 -9.76 -0.87
N ASN A 19 16.42 -8.99 -1.30
CA ASN A 19 16.20 -7.78 -2.08
C ASN A 19 16.72 -7.97 -3.50
N ALA A 20 15.81 -8.03 -4.44
CA ALA A 20 16.11 -8.16 -5.89
C ALA A 20 15.44 -7.04 -6.70
N GLY A 21 15.18 -5.89 -6.07
CA GLY A 21 14.62 -4.73 -6.76
C GLY A 21 15.49 -4.25 -7.93
N GLY A 22 14.85 -3.79 -9.00
CA GLY A 22 15.51 -3.30 -10.22
C GLY A 22 16.24 -4.37 -11.01
N THR A 23 16.00 -5.66 -10.74
CA THR A 23 16.57 -6.78 -11.53
C THR A 23 15.62 -7.20 -12.65
N LYS A 24 16.06 -8.14 -13.51
CA LYS A 24 15.24 -8.69 -14.59
C LYS A 24 14.49 -9.96 -14.19
N VAL A 25 14.35 -10.21 -12.89
CA VAL A 25 13.62 -11.39 -12.40
C VAL A 25 12.16 -11.32 -12.81
N SER A 26 11.66 -12.43 -13.32
CA SER A 26 10.24 -12.65 -13.65
C SER A 26 9.70 -13.94 -13.05
N ASP A 27 10.57 -14.94 -12.84
CA ASP A 27 10.20 -16.26 -12.31
C ASP A 27 10.54 -16.36 -10.81
N LEU A 28 9.52 -16.54 -9.98
CA LEU A 28 9.65 -16.79 -8.54
C LEU A 28 9.63 -18.27 -8.16
N SER A 29 9.47 -19.20 -9.13
CA SER A 29 9.38 -20.64 -8.84
C SER A 29 10.58 -21.19 -8.03
N PRO A 30 11.82 -20.67 -8.21
CA PRO A 30 12.94 -21.10 -7.39
C PRO A 30 12.80 -20.76 -5.89
N LEU A 31 11.97 -19.78 -5.55
CA LEU A 31 11.73 -19.36 -4.14
C LEU A 31 10.73 -20.27 -3.42
N GLN A 32 10.01 -21.13 -4.15
CA GLN A 32 8.96 -21.96 -3.57
C GLN A 32 9.47 -22.80 -2.39
N GLY A 33 8.78 -22.70 -1.25
CA GLY A 33 9.13 -23.41 0.00
C GLY A 33 10.22 -22.74 0.83
N MET A 34 10.83 -21.64 0.37
CA MET A 34 11.76 -20.87 1.19
C MET A 34 11.04 -20.19 2.36
N GLN A 35 11.77 -19.89 3.42
CA GLN A 35 11.23 -19.29 4.65
C GLN A 35 11.55 -17.78 4.69
N LEU A 36 11.30 -17.08 3.58
CA LEU A 36 11.51 -15.66 3.50
C LEU A 36 10.52 -14.90 4.41
N ARG A 37 11.04 -13.92 5.14
CA ARG A 37 10.25 -12.95 5.91
C ARG A 37 10.17 -11.58 5.24
N GLU A 38 11.15 -11.28 4.42
CA GLU A 38 11.19 -10.04 3.65
C GLU A 38 11.57 -10.35 2.21
N LEU A 39 10.77 -9.85 1.26
CA LEU A 39 10.99 -9.99 -0.17
C LEU A 39 10.75 -8.63 -0.87
N ARG A 40 11.80 -8.06 -1.46
CA ARG A 40 11.70 -6.82 -2.22
C ARG A 40 11.97 -7.10 -3.69
N LEU A 41 10.96 -6.82 -4.52
CA LEU A 41 10.95 -7.07 -5.96
C LEU A 41 10.57 -5.80 -6.73
N CYS A 42 10.76 -4.61 -6.13
CA CYS A 42 10.34 -3.36 -6.78
C CYS A 42 11.01 -3.19 -8.15
N GLY A 43 10.22 -2.79 -9.16
CA GLY A 43 10.72 -2.54 -10.52
C GLY A 43 11.33 -3.77 -11.20
N THR A 44 10.81 -4.96 -10.91
CA THR A 44 11.11 -6.20 -11.65
C THR A 44 10.05 -6.47 -12.73
N THR A 45 10.07 -7.64 -13.36
CA THR A 45 9.08 -8.06 -14.35
C THR A 45 8.19 -9.22 -13.86
N VAL A 46 8.13 -9.41 -12.53
CA VAL A 46 7.30 -10.43 -11.90
C VAL A 46 5.81 -10.17 -12.20
N ALA A 47 5.07 -11.25 -12.50
CA ALA A 47 3.63 -11.23 -12.70
C ALA A 47 2.92 -12.28 -11.82
N ASP A 48 3.49 -13.48 -11.69
CA ASP A 48 2.92 -14.58 -10.93
C ASP A 48 3.48 -14.62 -9.50
N LEU A 49 2.58 -14.48 -8.52
CA LEU A 49 2.90 -14.55 -7.09
C LEU A 49 2.61 -15.95 -6.50
N SER A 50 2.10 -16.90 -7.28
CA SER A 50 1.75 -18.24 -6.77
C SER A 50 2.92 -18.96 -6.09
N PRO A 51 4.19 -18.81 -6.52
CA PRO A 51 5.31 -19.47 -5.86
C PRO A 51 5.58 -19.01 -4.41
N ILE A 52 5.12 -17.80 -4.05
CA ILE A 52 5.32 -17.26 -2.69
C ILE A 52 4.12 -17.50 -1.76
N ARG A 53 3.10 -18.24 -2.23
CA ARG A 53 1.93 -18.61 -1.43
C ARG A 53 2.33 -19.33 -0.15
N GLY A 54 1.78 -18.89 0.98
CA GLY A 54 2.02 -19.50 2.30
C GLY A 54 3.40 -19.22 2.88
N MET A 55 4.23 -18.40 2.24
CA MET A 55 5.48 -17.93 2.85
C MET A 55 5.20 -17.07 4.09
N PRO A 56 6.06 -17.12 5.13
CA PRO A 56 5.91 -16.33 6.35
C PRO A 56 6.35 -14.87 6.15
N LEU A 57 5.98 -14.26 5.01
CA LEU A 57 6.37 -12.91 4.66
C LEU A 57 5.73 -11.88 5.61
N ARG A 58 6.56 -11.00 6.14
CA ARG A 58 6.16 -9.82 6.92
C ARG A 58 6.28 -8.53 6.14
N VAL A 59 7.21 -8.48 5.18
CA VAL A 59 7.44 -7.34 4.29
C VAL A 59 7.47 -7.83 2.86
N LEU A 60 6.67 -7.22 2.00
CA LEU A 60 6.66 -7.49 0.55
C LEU A 60 6.61 -6.17 -0.22
N ASP A 61 7.59 -5.97 -1.11
CA ASP A 61 7.62 -4.82 -2.01
C ASP A 61 7.53 -5.29 -3.47
N LEU A 62 6.41 -4.96 -4.09
CA LEU A 62 6.08 -5.22 -5.50
C LEU A 62 5.95 -3.93 -6.31
N SER A 63 6.35 -2.78 -5.75
CA SER A 63 6.16 -1.48 -6.39
C SER A 63 6.75 -1.46 -7.81
N GLY A 64 6.02 -0.87 -8.74
CA GLY A 64 6.47 -0.75 -10.15
C GLY A 64 6.35 -2.03 -10.98
N ASN A 65 5.80 -3.13 -10.44
CA ASN A 65 5.54 -4.34 -11.22
C ASN A 65 4.17 -4.23 -11.93
N LEU A 66 4.16 -3.66 -13.11
CA LEU A 66 2.93 -3.41 -13.88
C LEU A 66 2.18 -4.68 -14.28
N ALA A 67 2.86 -5.83 -14.31
CA ALA A 67 2.27 -7.11 -14.68
C ALA A 67 1.57 -7.81 -13.50
N VAL A 68 1.80 -7.37 -12.24
CA VAL A 68 1.08 -7.92 -11.08
C VAL A 68 -0.33 -7.35 -11.05
N THR A 69 -1.33 -8.25 -11.09
CA THR A 69 -2.75 -7.91 -11.06
C THR A 69 -3.53 -8.71 -10.03
N ASP A 70 -2.99 -9.85 -9.58
CA ASP A 70 -3.64 -10.78 -8.64
C ASP A 70 -2.86 -10.88 -7.32
N LEU A 71 -3.52 -10.52 -6.22
CA LEU A 71 -3.01 -10.66 -4.85
C LEU A 71 -3.54 -11.92 -4.13
N SER A 72 -4.34 -12.76 -4.78
CA SER A 72 -4.92 -13.96 -4.16
C SER A 72 -3.88 -14.92 -3.57
N PRO A 73 -2.64 -15.04 -4.10
CA PRO A 73 -1.61 -15.84 -3.47
C PRO A 73 -1.17 -15.35 -2.08
N LEU A 74 -1.42 -14.07 -1.76
CA LEU A 74 -1.05 -13.47 -0.48
C LEU A 74 -2.10 -13.67 0.62
N ARG A 75 -3.28 -14.21 0.31
CA ARG A 75 -4.37 -14.38 1.28
C ARG A 75 -3.89 -15.10 2.54
N GLY A 76 -4.14 -14.47 3.71
CA GLY A 76 -3.74 -15.00 5.02
C GLY A 76 -2.24 -14.92 5.32
N ALA A 77 -1.45 -14.24 4.47
CA ALA A 77 -0.04 -14.01 4.76
C ALA A 77 0.10 -13.07 5.99
N PRO A 78 1.10 -13.27 6.86
CA PRO A 78 1.30 -12.46 8.07
C PRO A 78 2.00 -11.13 7.75
N LEU A 79 1.61 -10.49 6.63
CA LEU A 79 2.21 -9.24 6.17
C LEU A 79 1.89 -8.09 7.14
N ALA A 80 2.94 -7.41 7.59
CA ALA A 80 2.85 -6.15 8.33
C ALA A 80 3.10 -4.94 7.40
N GLU A 81 3.84 -5.14 6.32
CA GLU A 81 4.21 -4.09 5.37
C GLU A 81 4.05 -4.62 3.93
N LEU A 82 3.30 -3.88 3.10
CA LEU A 82 3.06 -4.21 1.70
C LEU A 82 3.14 -2.96 0.83
N HIS A 83 4.00 -3.02 -0.18
CA HIS A 83 4.14 -1.96 -1.18
C HIS A 83 3.72 -2.49 -2.55
N ILE A 84 2.65 -1.92 -3.11
CA ILE A 84 2.06 -2.26 -4.41
C ILE A 84 1.79 -1.00 -5.25
N GLY A 85 2.50 0.10 -4.95
CA GLY A 85 2.38 1.32 -5.75
C GLY A 85 2.85 1.12 -7.18
N HIS A 86 2.27 1.89 -8.13
CA HIS A 86 2.58 1.78 -9.55
C HIS A 86 2.43 0.35 -10.11
N THR A 87 1.37 -0.35 -9.72
CA THR A 87 0.97 -1.66 -10.26
C THR A 87 -0.38 -1.56 -10.97
N ALA A 88 -0.79 -2.64 -11.66
CA ALA A 88 -2.11 -2.71 -12.29
C ALA A 88 -3.19 -3.32 -11.39
N ILE A 89 -2.92 -3.47 -10.09
CA ILE A 89 -3.84 -4.04 -9.09
C ILE A 89 -5.10 -3.18 -9.00
N LYS A 90 -6.26 -3.86 -8.97
CA LYS A 90 -7.59 -3.27 -8.76
C LYS A 90 -8.28 -3.87 -7.55
N ASP A 91 -8.11 -5.18 -7.34
CA ASP A 91 -8.78 -5.95 -6.29
C ASP A 91 -7.83 -6.16 -5.11
N ILE A 92 -8.26 -5.67 -3.93
CA ILE A 92 -7.53 -5.81 -2.66
C ILE A 92 -8.31 -6.65 -1.64
N VAL A 93 -9.38 -7.34 -2.05
CA VAL A 93 -10.09 -8.32 -1.18
C VAL A 93 -9.14 -9.33 -0.53
N PRO A 94 -8.06 -9.80 -1.18
CA PRO A 94 -7.10 -10.68 -0.52
C PRO A 94 -6.38 -10.08 0.71
N LEU A 95 -6.42 -8.75 0.89
CA LEU A 95 -5.77 -8.05 2.03
C LEU A 95 -6.67 -7.94 3.27
N ALA A 96 -7.96 -8.30 3.16
CA ALA A 96 -8.88 -8.29 4.29
C ALA A 96 -8.34 -9.13 5.45
N ASP A 97 -8.55 -8.66 6.67
CA ASP A 97 -8.13 -9.31 7.92
C ASP A 97 -6.60 -9.52 8.09
N MET A 98 -5.78 -8.96 7.19
CA MET A 98 -4.32 -9.03 7.35
C MET A 98 -3.83 -8.09 8.46
N PRO A 99 -2.74 -8.45 9.18
CA PRO A 99 -2.16 -7.60 10.23
C PRO A 99 -1.32 -6.44 9.66
N LEU A 100 -1.76 -5.87 8.52
CA LEU A 100 -1.04 -4.80 7.85
C LEU A 100 -1.05 -3.52 8.70
N LYS A 101 0.14 -2.95 8.87
CA LYS A 101 0.39 -1.66 9.49
C LYS A 101 0.78 -0.59 8.48
N TRP A 102 1.47 -1.00 7.44
CA TRP A 102 1.93 -0.10 6.39
C TRP A 102 1.53 -0.64 5.02
N LEU A 103 0.71 0.12 4.31
CA LEU A 103 0.27 -0.21 2.95
C LEU A 103 0.49 1.00 2.04
N THR A 104 1.27 0.80 0.97
CA THR A 104 1.36 1.79 -0.10
C THR A 104 0.83 1.21 -1.40
N MET A 105 -0.17 1.87 -1.98
CA MET A 105 -0.76 1.48 -3.25
C MET A 105 -0.92 2.66 -4.22
N GLY A 106 -0.20 3.74 -3.96
CA GLY A 106 -0.27 4.94 -4.79
C GLY A 106 -0.06 4.63 -6.28
N TYR A 107 -0.85 5.30 -7.14
CA TYR A 107 -0.85 5.10 -8.59
C TYR A 107 -1.16 3.66 -9.04
N SER A 108 -1.86 2.87 -8.20
CA SER A 108 -2.51 1.63 -8.60
C SER A 108 -3.90 1.91 -9.21
N ARG A 109 -4.61 0.86 -9.58
CA ARG A 109 -5.98 0.97 -10.13
C ARG A 109 -7.07 0.66 -9.09
N VAL A 110 -6.71 0.66 -7.81
CA VAL A 110 -7.66 0.42 -6.71
C VAL A 110 -8.64 1.58 -6.63
N ALA A 111 -9.93 1.28 -6.66
CA ALA A 111 -11.02 2.25 -6.49
C ALA A 111 -11.83 1.97 -5.23
N ASP A 112 -11.89 0.72 -4.79
CA ASP A 112 -12.62 0.26 -3.60
C ASP A 112 -11.64 -0.12 -2.50
N VAL A 113 -11.74 0.58 -1.36
CA VAL A 113 -10.95 0.33 -0.15
C VAL A 113 -11.75 -0.31 0.98
N THR A 114 -13.00 -0.72 0.71
CA THR A 114 -13.85 -1.44 1.68
C THR A 114 -13.16 -2.68 2.28
N PRO A 115 -12.35 -3.45 1.53
CA PRO A 115 -11.63 -4.59 2.12
C PRO A 115 -10.62 -4.23 3.21
N LEU A 116 -10.30 -2.95 3.39
CA LEU A 116 -9.40 -2.49 4.47
C LEU A 116 -10.13 -2.24 5.79
N GLU A 117 -11.46 -2.33 5.84
CA GLU A 117 -12.21 -2.13 7.08
C GLU A 117 -11.69 -3.06 8.19
N GLY A 118 -11.34 -2.49 9.36
CA GLY A 118 -10.78 -3.24 10.49
C GLY A 118 -9.30 -3.61 10.39
N VAL A 119 -8.64 -3.39 9.25
CA VAL A 119 -7.20 -3.61 9.11
C VAL A 119 -6.45 -2.55 9.95
N PRO A 120 -5.47 -2.94 10.82
CA PRO A 120 -4.84 -2.04 11.78
C PRO A 120 -3.78 -1.13 11.16
N LEU A 121 -4.12 -0.44 10.06
CA LEU A 121 -3.18 0.42 9.34
C LEU A 121 -2.79 1.65 10.14
N GLU A 122 -1.49 1.90 10.21
CA GLU A 122 -0.87 3.10 10.76
C GLU A 122 -0.43 4.06 9.65
N ILE A 123 -0.04 3.53 8.48
CA ILE A 123 0.40 4.30 7.31
C ILE A 123 -0.33 3.77 6.07
N LEU A 124 -1.00 4.67 5.35
CA LEU A 124 -1.71 4.34 4.10
C LEU A 124 -1.41 5.37 3.03
N ASP A 125 -0.94 4.90 1.86
CA ASP A 125 -0.79 5.73 0.67
C ASP A 125 -1.75 5.27 -0.43
N LEU A 126 -2.70 6.15 -0.77
CA LEU A 126 -3.69 6.05 -1.84
C LEU A 126 -3.43 7.07 -2.97
N GLY A 127 -2.32 7.80 -2.91
CA GLY A 127 -2.06 8.89 -3.86
C GLY A 127 -2.20 8.45 -5.31
N GLY A 128 -2.96 9.21 -6.11
CA GLY A 128 -3.20 8.90 -7.53
C GLY A 128 -4.10 7.69 -7.79
N CYS A 129 -4.67 7.05 -6.75
CA CYS A 129 -5.69 6.01 -6.93
C CYS A 129 -7.06 6.63 -7.27
N PRO A 130 -7.91 5.95 -8.05
CA PRO A 130 -9.26 6.44 -8.39
C PRO A 130 -10.28 6.23 -7.26
N VAL A 131 -9.85 6.28 -5.98
CA VAL A 131 -10.69 6.14 -4.80
C VAL A 131 -11.52 7.40 -4.60
N THR A 132 -12.83 7.25 -4.41
CA THR A 132 -13.78 8.35 -4.12
C THR A 132 -14.35 8.29 -2.72
N ASP A 133 -14.38 7.11 -2.10
CA ASP A 133 -14.95 6.84 -0.77
C ASP A 133 -13.90 6.22 0.15
N ILE A 134 -13.74 6.83 1.32
CA ILE A 134 -12.82 6.38 2.37
C ILE A 134 -13.55 6.04 3.68
N THR A 135 -14.84 5.73 3.60
CA THR A 135 -15.66 5.36 4.78
C THR A 135 -15.06 4.18 5.54
N ALA A 136 -14.44 3.23 4.83
CA ALA A 136 -13.74 2.09 5.42
C ALA A 136 -12.58 2.48 6.37
N LEU A 137 -12.05 3.71 6.26
CA LEU A 137 -10.94 4.18 7.11
C LEU A 137 -11.40 4.68 8.49
N LYS A 138 -12.73 4.77 8.72
CA LYS A 138 -13.29 5.31 9.97
C LYS A 138 -12.78 4.53 11.19
N GLY A 139 -12.21 5.27 12.16
CA GLY A 139 -11.72 4.70 13.42
C GLY A 139 -10.40 3.92 13.32
N MET A 140 -9.77 3.88 12.16
CA MET A 140 -8.45 3.27 12.01
C MET A 140 -7.37 4.02 12.82
N PRO A 141 -6.30 3.35 13.28
CA PRO A 141 -5.20 3.98 14.00
C PRO A 141 -4.20 4.71 13.07
N LEU A 142 -4.70 5.31 11.98
CA LEU A 142 -3.84 5.98 11.00
C LEU A 142 -3.13 7.19 11.59
N THR A 143 -1.83 7.25 11.41
CA THR A 143 -0.97 8.40 11.72
C THR A 143 -0.51 9.12 10.45
N HIS A 144 -0.39 8.41 9.32
CA HIS A 144 0.01 8.95 8.04
C HIS A 144 -0.98 8.53 6.97
N LEU A 145 -1.54 9.51 6.25
CA LEU A 145 -2.46 9.28 5.15
C LEU A 145 -2.09 10.16 3.96
N TYR A 146 -1.88 9.52 2.82
CA TYR A 146 -1.54 10.20 1.58
C TYR A 146 -2.66 10.00 0.58
N LEU A 147 -3.34 11.11 0.21
CA LEU A 147 -4.50 11.16 -0.69
C LEU A 147 -4.24 12.07 -1.91
N GLN A 148 -2.98 12.46 -2.14
CA GLN A 148 -2.66 13.38 -3.22
C GLN A 148 -3.15 12.85 -4.58
N ASN A 149 -3.73 13.74 -5.39
CA ASN A 149 -4.25 13.46 -6.73
C ASN A 149 -5.33 12.35 -6.74
N THR A 150 -6.12 12.23 -5.68
CA THR A 150 -7.33 11.39 -5.65
C THR A 150 -8.58 12.25 -5.86
N PRO A 151 -9.70 11.67 -6.33
CA PRO A 151 -10.98 12.37 -6.45
C PRO A 151 -11.75 12.50 -5.12
N ILE A 152 -11.13 12.23 -3.97
CA ILE A 152 -11.76 12.33 -2.65
C ILE A 152 -12.12 13.78 -2.35
N ALA A 153 -13.39 14.01 -1.95
CA ALA A 153 -13.92 15.32 -1.56
C ALA A 153 -14.37 15.35 -0.11
N ASP A 154 -14.86 14.23 0.43
CA ASP A 154 -15.38 14.13 1.81
C ASP A 154 -14.33 13.54 2.74
N LEU A 155 -13.97 14.32 3.77
CA LEU A 155 -13.05 13.90 4.84
C LEU A 155 -13.79 13.48 6.12
N SER A 156 -15.12 13.47 6.13
CA SER A 156 -15.90 13.13 7.33
C SER A 156 -15.53 11.78 7.97
N PRO A 157 -15.13 10.74 7.19
CA PRO A 157 -14.67 9.47 7.76
C PRO A 157 -13.39 9.58 8.60
N LEU A 158 -12.59 10.63 8.38
CA LEU A 158 -11.33 10.83 9.11
C LEU A 158 -11.51 11.42 10.50
N ARG A 159 -12.73 11.84 10.85
CA ARG A 159 -13.01 12.50 12.14
C ARG A 159 -12.56 11.64 13.32
N GLY A 160 -11.69 12.23 14.18
CA GLY A 160 -11.14 11.55 15.36
C GLY A 160 -9.98 10.58 15.10
N ILE A 161 -9.54 10.41 13.86
CA ILE A 161 -8.34 9.63 13.55
C ILE A 161 -7.09 10.41 14.00
N PRO A 162 -6.09 9.78 14.65
CA PRO A 162 -4.92 10.47 15.20
C PRO A 162 -3.87 10.83 14.14
N LEU A 163 -4.30 11.43 13.03
CA LEU A 163 -3.39 11.79 11.94
C LEU A 163 -2.37 12.85 12.39
N THR A 164 -1.11 12.56 12.10
CA THR A 164 0.02 13.49 12.22
C THR A 164 0.48 14.01 10.86
N HIS A 165 0.27 13.22 9.80
CA HIS A 165 0.65 13.55 8.43
C HIS A 165 -0.53 13.31 7.49
N LEU A 166 -0.94 14.35 6.76
CA LEU A 166 -2.01 14.28 5.77
C LEU A 166 -1.60 15.03 4.50
N ASP A 167 -1.69 14.33 3.37
CA ASP A 167 -1.43 14.93 2.06
C ASP A 167 -2.71 14.94 1.23
N LEU A 168 -3.25 16.13 0.97
CA LEU A 168 -4.46 16.41 0.19
C LEU A 168 -4.16 17.15 -1.11
N ARG A 169 -2.91 17.17 -1.55
CA ARG A 169 -2.54 17.90 -2.77
C ARG A 169 -3.34 17.43 -3.98
N GLY A 170 -3.89 18.37 -4.75
CA GLY A 170 -4.63 18.04 -5.97
C GLY A 170 -5.96 17.32 -5.76
N THR A 171 -6.49 17.30 -4.53
CA THR A 171 -7.84 16.76 -4.24
C THR A 171 -8.92 17.82 -4.42
N PRO A 172 -10.18 17.43 -4.65
CA PRO A 172 -11.30 18.37 -4.70
C PRO A 172 -11.84 18.77 -3.30
N VAL A 173 -11.15 18.44 -2.21
CA VAL A 173 -11.54 18.76 -0.84
C VAL A 173 -11.73 20.26 -0.68
N THR A 174 -12.86 20.66 -0.06
CA THR A 174 -13.20 22.06 0.29
C THR A 174 -13.34 22.26 1.79
N ASP A 175 -13.88 21.27 2.52
CA ASP A 175 -14.15 21.35 3.97
C ASP A 175 -13.06 20.62 4.75
N LEU A 176 -12.34 21.37 5.60
CA LEU A 176 -11.33 20.85 6.54
C LEU A 176 -11.86 20.68 7.96
N SER A 177 -13.16 20.95 8.21
CA SER A 177 -13.74 20.81 9.54
C SER A 177 -13.62 19.41 10.17
N PRO A 178 -13.58 18.31 9.38
CA PRO A 178 -13.31 16.99 9.94
C PRO A 178 -11.94 16.84 10.62
N LEU A 179 -10.97 17.70 10.28
CA LEU A 179 -9.60 17.65 10.80
C LEU A 179 -9.44 18.35 12.15
N ARG A 180 -10.51 18.98 12.66
CA ARG A 180 -10.47 19.73 13.93
C ARG A 180 -9.97 18.88 15.08
N GLY A 181 -8.94 19.39 15.80
CA GLY A 181 -8.37 18.74 16.97
C GLY A 181 -7.45 17.57 16.69
N MET A 182 -7.16 17.28 15.41
CA MET A 182 -6.16 16.27 15.07
C MET A 182 -4.74 16.75 15.41
N PRO A 183 -3.83 15.86 15.85
CA PRO A 183 -2.45 16.19 16.18
C PRO A 183 -1.58 16.37 14.92
N LEU A 184 -2.10 17.07 13.90
CA LEU A 184 -1.39 17.26 12.63
C LEU A 184 -0.08 18.03 12.80
N ARG A 185 0.99 17.46 12.26
CA ARG A 185 2.32 18.08 12.15
C ARG A 185 2.63 18.48 10.72
N ILE A 186 2.14 17.69 9.76
CA ILE A 186 2.31 17.97 8.33
C ILE A 186 0.94 17.87 7.67
N LEU A 187 0.51 18.99 7.07
CA LEU A 187 -0.67 19.05 6.22
C LEU A 187 -0.25 19.67 4.88
N ARG A 188 -0.53 18.97 3.79
CA ARG A 188 -0.26 19.44 2.42
C ARG A 188 -1.56 19.61 1.68
N VAL A 189 -1.92 20.85 1.31
CA VAL A 189 -3.19 21.20 0.65
C VAL A 189 -2.99 21.90 -0.70
N ARG A 190 -1.77 21.95 -1.22
CA ARG A 190 -1.49 22.61 -2.50
C ARG A 190 -2.35 22.03 -3.62
N GLY A 191 -3.11 22.87 -4.31
CA GLY A 191 -3.98 22.47 -5.41
C GLY A 191 -5.25 21.73 -4.96
N SER A 192 -5.54 21.65 -3.66
CA SER A 192 -6.88 21.32 -3.19
C SER A 192 -7.82 22.53 -3.40
N LYS A 193 -9.12 22.31 -3.21
CA LYS A 193 -10.13 23.38 -3.26
C LYS A 193 -10.42 24.00 -1.89
N ALA A 194 -9.70 23.60 -0.84
CA ALA A 194 -9.83 24.16 0.50
C ALA A 194 -9.30 25.60 0.51
N CYS A 195 -10.13 26.56 0.93
CA CYS A 195 -9.79 27.99 1.03
C CYS A 195 -9.94 28.52 2.46
N ASP A 196 -10.44 27.73 3.40
CA ASP A 196 -10.59 28.08 4.81
C ASP A 196 -9.77 27.12 5.69
N LEU A 197 -8.77 27.68 6.40
CA LEU A 197 -7.93 26.94 7.36
C LEU A 197 -8.36 27.15 8.81
N SER A 198 -9.43 27.92 9.06
CA SER A 198 -9.92 28.24 10.42
C SER A 198 -10.33 26.99 11.26
N PRO A 199 -10.67 25.83 10.67
CA PRO A 199 -10.95 24.64 11.45
C PRO A 199 -9.74 23.98 12.11
N LEU A 200 -8.51 24.32 11.72
CA LEU A 200 -7.27 23.65 12.14
C LEU A 200 -6.71 24.14 13.47
#